data_65ba2803079be014a770fb04852d97c8
#
_entry.id   65ba2803079be014a770fb04852d97c8
#
_cell.length_a   1.000
_cell.length_b   1.000
_cell.length_c   1.000
_cell.angle_alpha   90.00
_cell.angle_beta   90.00
_cell.angle_gamma   90.00
#
_symmetry.space_group_name_H-M   'P 1'
#
loop_
_entity.id
_entity.type
_entity.pdbx_description
1 polymer ?
#
loop_
_entity_poly.entity_id
_entity_poly.type
_entity_poly.pdbx_seq_one_letter_code
_entity_poly.pdbx_strand_id
1 'polypeptide(L)'
;EQFVESLVNVFREVKRVLKDDGTLWLNLGDSYSSGSRTSTTNQTVRGNTDYGVTRPPPIVGIKPKDLIGIPWRVAFALQADGWYLRQDIIWHKPNPMPESVQDRCTKAHEYIFLLSKSPYYYYDNVAIKEEAQDWGTRDRTNGKYHNEGTGLNPHTGLEKSYETKNKRSVWTVNTKPYKDAHFAVFPTDLIEPAILAGSSEKICSGCGKAYRREMVTTDVPDRTVRDHMVGVIPKRDKPTRMNSKNMLSLTKEDKGFVKQCDCDTSKTEQDRVLDPFGGSGTTALVADRNNRNATVIELNESYIEIAKNRLEGDSPLFANVEVS
;
A
#
# COMPACT_ATOMS: atom_id res chain seq x y z
N GLU A 1 13.19 -2.67 22.15
CA GLU A 1 13.89 -3.75 21.43
C GLU A 1 13.08 -5.03 21.44
N GLN A 2 12.62 -5.53 22.60
CA GLN A 2 11.80 -6.76 22.70
C GLN A 2 10.57 -6.76 21.78
N PHE A 3 9.84 -5.63 21.68
CA PHE A 3 8.68 -5.52 20.79
C PHE A 3 9.05 -5.72 19.32
N VAL A 4 10.14 -5.10 18.88
CA VAL A 4 10.64 -5.24 17.50
C VAL A 4 11.05 -6.69 17.22
N GLU A 5 11.77 -7.30 18.15
CA GLU A 5 12.20 -8.70 18.06
C GLU A 5 11.02 -9.66 18.00
N SER A 6 9.99 -9.44 18.84
CA SER A 6 8.77 -10.25 18.83
C SER A 6 8.06 -10.18 17.48
N LEU A 7 7.96 -8.98 16.87
CA LEU A 7 7.38 -8.83 15.54
C LEU A 7 8.22 -9.51 14.46
N VAL A 8 9.56 -9.39 14.52
CA VAL A 8 10.45 -10.09 13.58
C VAL A 8 10.23 -11.60 13.65
N ASN A 9 10.08 -12.15 14.85
CA ASN A 9 9.81 -13.59 15.02
C ASN A 9 8.47 -14.01 14.39
N VAL A 10 7.41 -13.23 14.60
CA VAL A 10 6.12 -13.47 13.92
C VAL A 10 6.27 -13.43 12.41
N PHE A 11 6.96 -12.40 11.88
CA PHE A 11 7.11 -12.25 10.44
C PHE A 11 8.08 -13.24 9.80
N ARG A 12 8.95 -13.91 10.56
CA ARG A 12 9.70 -15.09 10.09
C ARG A 12 8.75 -16.24 9.77
N GLU A 13 7.75 -16.49 10.62
CA GLU A 13 6.75 -17.51 10.35
C GLU A 13 5.84 -17.12 9.18
N VAL A 14 5.46 -15.86 9.08
CA VAL A 14 4.75 -15.35 7.89
C VAL A 14 5.60 -15.57 6.63
N LYS A 15 6.90 -15.26 6.66
CA LYS A 15 7.82 -15.49 5.54
C LYS A 15 7.91 -16.95 5.15
N ARG A 16 7.89 -17.86 6.13
CA ARG A 16 7.93 -19.31 5.90
C ARG A 16 6.74 -19.81 5.09
N VAL A 17 5.53 -19.32 5.38
CA VAL A 17 4.29 -19.75 4.71
C VAL A 17 3.94 -18.92 3.48
N LEU A 18 4.51 -17.74 3.33
CA LEU A 18 4.28 -16.86 2.18
C LEU A 18 4.85 -17.48 0.91
N LYS A 19 4.14 -17.35 -0.20
CA LYS A 19 4.64 -17.73 -1.53
C LYS A 19 5.95 -16.99 -1.86
N ASP A 20 6.78 -17.56 -2.74
CA ASP A 20 8.06 -16.95 -3.09
C ASP A 20 7.92 -15.60 -3.80
N ASP A 21 6.82 -15.39 -4.49
CA ASP A 21 6.44 -14.12 -5.11
C ASP A 21 5.44 -13.31 -4.28
N GLY A 22 5.21 -13.68 -3.00
CA GLY A 22 4.28 -13.02 -2.11
C GLY A 22 4.81 -11.69 -1.56
N THR A 23 3.87 -10.85 -1.12
CA THR A 23 4.13 -9.53 -0.53
C THR A 23 3.57 -9.43 0.89
N LEU A 24 4.24 -8.63 1.71
CA LEU A 24 3.78 -8.24 3.04
C LEU A 24 3.50 -6.73 3.04
N TRP A 25 2.31 -6.36 3.49
CA TRP A 25 1.88 -4.96 3.67
C TRP A 25 1.68 -4.71 5.15
N LEU A 26 2.59 -3.97 5.76
CA LEU A 26 2.67 -3.80 7.20
C LEU A 26 2.28 -2.38 7.60
N ASN A 27 1.11 -2.21 8.23
CA ASN A 27 0.70 -0.93 8.81
C ASN A 27 1.14 -0.84 10.27
N LEU A 28 1.83 0.22 10.62
CA LEU A 28 2.27 0.50 11.98
C LEU A 28 2.12 1.98 12.33
N GLY A 29 1.52 2.22 13.48
CA GLY A 29 1.51 3.52 14.15
C GLY A 29 2.76 3.71 15.01
N ASP A 30 3.15 4.96 15.22
CA ASP A 30 4.27 5.34 16.08
C ASP A 30 3.78 6.05 17.33
N SER A 31 4.57 6.03 18.37
CA SER A 31 4.27 6.63 19.68
C SER A 31 5.43 7.50 20.16
N TYR A 32 5.12 8.34 21.12
CA TYR A 32 6.12 9.15 21.85
C TYR A 32 6.43 8.53 23.21
N SER A 33 7.69 8.64 23.62
CA SER A 33 8.10 8.26 24.96
C SER A 33 7.39 9.15 25.98
N SER A 34 6.74 8.52 26.98
CA SER A 34 6.08 9.26 28.06
C SER A 34 7.11 10.05 28.87
N GLY A 35 6.87 11.34 29.08
CA GLY A 35 7.66 12.12 30.03
C GLY A 35 7.38 11.64 31.44
N SER A 36 8.42 11.34 32.22
CA SER A 36 8.32 11.18 33.66
C SER A 36 7.89 12.52 34.26
N ARG A 37 6.59 12.72 34.45
CA ARG A 37 6.13 13.71 35.41
C ARG A 37 6.18 13.04 36.79
N THR A 38 7.23 13.28 37.53
CA THR A 38 7.18 13.15 38.97
C THR A 38 6.21 14.22 39.47
N SER A 39 4.93 13.88 39.51
CA SER A 39 3.93 14.73 40.18
C SER A 39 4.12 14.56 41.67
N THR A 40 4.86 15.41 42.26
CA THR A 40 4.93 15.63 43.74
C THR A 40 3.76 16.48 44.24
N THR A 41 2.71 16.66 43.45
CA THR A 41 1.52 17.38 43.91
C THR A 41 0.38 16.38 44.06
N ASN A 42 0.03 16.07 45.31
CA ASN A 42 -1.24 15.47 45.74
C ASN A 42 -2.39 16.41 45.36
N GLN A 43 -2.77 16.47 44.09
CA GLN A 43 -4.04 17.04 43.70
C GLN A 43 -5.02 15.89 43.57
N THR A 44 -5.80 15.68 44.61
CA THR A 44 -7.05 14.94 44.60
C THR A 44 -7.98 15.56 43.57
N VAL A 45 -8.00 15.02 42.37
CA VAL A 45 -9.08 15.27 41.40
C VAL A 45 -10.32 14.52 41.91
N ARG A 46 -11.30 15.29 42.44
CA ARG A 46 -12.63 14.80 42.74
C ARG A 46 -13.27 14.30 41.46
N GLY A 47 -13.40 13.00 41.31
CA GLY A 47 -14.08 12.35 40.20
C GLY A 47 -13.85 10.85 40.30
N ASN A 48 -14.89 10.15 40.77
CA ASN A 48 -14.93 8.72 41.02
C ASN A 48 -14.84 7.96 39.67
N THR A 49 -13.64 7.60 39.24
CA THR A 49 -13.44 6.54 38.24
C THR A 49 -12.15 5.82 38.62
N ASP A 50 -12.32 4.59 39.04
CA ASP A 50 -11.31 3.66 39.54
C ASP A 50 -10.43 3.06 38.41
N TYR A 51 -10.15 3.86 37.42
CA TYR A 51 -9.14 3.58 36.39
C TYR A 51 -7.89 4.38 36.76
N GLY A 52 -7.06 3.79 37.62
CA GLY A 52 -5.71 4.26 37.87
C GLY A 52 -4.92 4.23 36.57
N VAL A 53 -4.93 5.34 35.81
CA VAL A 53 -4.07 5.52 34.63
C VAL A 53 -2.63 5.67 35.13
N THR A 54 -2.02 4.57 35.50
CA THR A 54 -0.59 4.48 35.68
C THR A 54 0.05 4.66 34.31
N ARG A 55 0.65 5.82 34.08
CA ARG A 55 1.43 6.05 32.89
C ARG A 55 2.53 4.97 32.83
N PRO A 56 2.75 4.35 31.68
CA PRO A 56 3.82 3.38 31.55
C PRO A 56 5.16 4.03 31.93
N PRO A 57 6.07 3.28 32.56
CA PRO A 57 7.38 3.79 32.90
C PRO A 57 8.13 4.27 31.65
N PRO A 58 9.08 5.21 31.78
CA PRO A 58 9.91 5.64 30.66
C PRO A 58 10.60 4.43 30.03
N ILE A 59 10.65 4.40 28.71
CA ILE A 59 11.35 3.36 27.98
C ILE A 59 12.86 3.56 28.20
N VAL A 60 13.55 2.52 28.67
CA VAL A 60 15.00 2.58 28.90
C VAL A 60 15.73 2.92 27.60
N GLY A 61 16.59 3.93 27.64
CA GLY A 61 17.38 4.38 26.49
C GLY A 61 16.69 5.36 25.53
N ILE A 62 15.43 5.73 25.80
CA ILE A 62 14.70 6.74 25.01
C ILE A 62 14.36 7.92 25.94
N LYS A 63 14.73 9.14 25.51
CA LYS A 63 14.46 10.35 26.30
C LYS A 63 12.95 10.65 26.37
N PRO A 64 12.48 11.28 27.43
CA PRO A 64 11.11 11.80 27.49
C PRO A 64 10.80 12.68 26.30
N LYS A 65 9.60 12.53 25.72
CA LYS A 65 9.09 13.21 24.52
C LYS A 65 9.72 12.80 23.18
N ASP A 66 10.74 11.94 23.16
CA ASP A 66 11.26 11.43 21.88
C ASP A 66 10.19 10.61 21.14
N LEU A 67 10.12 10.76 19.84
CA LEU A 67 9.41 9.84 18.96
C LEU A 67 10.15 8.49 18.98
N ILE A 68 9.42 7.40 19.25
CA ILE A 68 10.06 6.08 19.46
C ILE A 68 10.58 5.53 18.13
N GLY A 69 9.89 5.81 17.02
CA GLY A 69 10.28 5.36 15.68
C GLY A 69 9.99 3.89 15.42
N ILE A 70 8.99 3.31 16.10
CA ILE A 70 8.64 1.89 15.98
C ILE A 70 8.46 1.43 14.52
N PRO A 71 7.72 2.15 13.66
CA PRO A 71 7.50 1.67 12.29
C PRO A 71 8.81 1.44 11.53
N TRP A 72 9.71 2.39 11.58
CA TRP A 72 10.99 2.31 10.89
C TRP A 72 11.96 1.31 11.53
N ARG A 73 11.94 1.19 12.86
CA ARG A 73 12.74 0.17 13.56
C ARG A 73 12.33 -1.24 13.15
N VAL A 74 11.03 -1.49 13.05
CA VAL A 74 10.51 -2.79 12.58
C VAL A 74 10.86 -3.01 11.11
N ALA A 75 10.65 -2.00 10.24
CA ALA A 75 10.95 -2.10 8.82
C ALA A 75 12.44 -2.43 8.57
N PHE A 76 13.36 -1.76 9.27
CA PHE A 76 14.80 -2.05 9.15
C PHE A 76 15.20 -3.40 9.76
N ALA A 77 14.56 -3.80 10.87
CA ALA A 77 14.80 -5.11 11.46
C ALA A 77 14.35 -6.25 10.51
N LEU A 78 13.18 -6.11 9.88
CA LEU A 78 12.72 -7.04 8.87
C LEU A 78 13.64 -7.05 7.63
N GLN A 79 14.12 -5.87 7.19
CA GLN A 79 15.08 -5.79 6.10
C GLN A 79 16.39 -6.53 6.46
N ALA A 80 16.91 -6.35 7.67
CA ALA A 80 18.09 -7.06 8.17
C ALA A 80 17.83 -8.57 8.29
N ASP A 81 16.58 -9.00 8.55
CA ASP A 81 16.14 -10.40 8.60
C ASP A 81 15.90 -11.00 7.19
N GLY A 82 16.27 -10.27 6.13
CA GLY A 82 16.27 -10.75 4.75
C GLY A 82 14.95 -10.52 3.98
N TRP A 83 14.09 -9.66 4.46
CA TRP A 83 12.98 -9.13 3.64
C TRP A 83 13.49 -8.03 2.70
N TYR A 84 12.89 -7.91 1.53
CA TYR A 84 13.10 -6.77 0.65
C TYR A 84 12.14 -5.64 1.05
N LEU A 85 12.64 -4.57 1.67
CA LEU A 85 11.87 -3.36 1.92
C LEU A 85 11.72 -2.59 0.60
N ARG A 86 10.52 -2.62 0.02
CA ARG A 86 10.26 -2.13 -1.34
C ARG A 86 9.79 -0.69 -1.37
N GLN A 87 8.92 -0.32 -0.43
CA GLN A 87 8.34 1.02 -0.38
C GLN A 87 7.79 1.32 1.01
N ASP A 88 7.88 2.58 1.39
CA ASP A 88 7.06 3.21 2.41
C ASP A 88 5.86 3.91 1.79
N ILE A 89 4.72 3.79 2.43
CA ILE A 89 3.46 4.40 2.02
C ILE A 89 2.93 5.16 3.23
N ILE A 90 2.46 6.37 3.00
CA ILE A 90 1.86 7.21 4.04
C ILE A 90 0.35 7.04 4.00
N TRP A 91 -0.24 6.52 5.06
CA TRP A 91 -1.66 6.67 5.29
C TRP A 91 -1.92 8.05 5.90
N HIS A 92 -2.35 9.00 5.09
CA HIS A 92 -2.80 10.31 5.54
C HIS A 92 -4.23 10.23 6.04
N LYS A 93 -4.45 10.68 7.29
CA LYS A 93 -5.74 10.73 7.98
C LYS A 93 -6.27 12.16 7.95
N PRO A 94 -7.27 12.50 7.11
CA PRO A 94 -7.83 13.87 7.10
C PRO A 94 -8.53 14.25 8.41
N ASN A 95 -9.00 13.25 9.16
CA ASN A 95 -9.69 13.38 10.44
C ASN A 95 -8.91 12.69 11.57
N PRO A 96 -7.66 13.11 11.88
CA PRO A 96 -6.90 12.53 12.97
C PRO A 96 -7.55 12.86 14.31
N MET A 97 -7.28 12.05 15.34
CA MET A 97 -7.70 12.40 16.70
C MET A 97 -7.00 13.71 17.12
N PRO A 98 -7.74 14.66 17.70
CA PRO A 98 -7.15 15.88 18.21
C PRO A 98 -6.10 15.58 19.29
N GLU A 99 -4.98 16.27 19.23
CA GLU A 99 -3.93 16.22 20.25
C GLU A 99 -3.80 17.60 20.94
N SER A 100 -3.76 17.63 22.25
CA SER A 100 -3.61 18.87 23.04
C SER A 100 -2.15 19.30 23.19
N VAL A 101 -1.24 18.80 22.37
CA VAL A 101 0.18 19.18 22.38
C VAL A 101 0.41 20.49 21.63
N GLN A 102 1.35 21.31 22.13
CA GLN A 102 1.65 22.64 21.61
C GLN A 102 3.09 22.78 21.09
N ASP A 103 3.91 21.75 21.30
CA ASP A 103 5.34 21.76 20.98
C ASP A 103 5.69 20.90 19.74
N ARG A 104 4.69 20.40 19.05
CA ARG A 104 4.81 19.68 17.79
C ARG A 104 3.48 19.68 17.02
N CYS A 105 3.53 19.31 15.75
CA CYS A 105 2.32 19.15 14.95
C CYS A 105 1.50 17.94 15.42
N THR A 106 0.17 18.02 15.22
CA THR A 106 -0.72 16.88 15.39
C THR A 106 -0.36 15.78 14.38
N LYS A 107 -0.24 14.54 14.86
CA LYS A 107 0.11 13.41 14.01
C LYS A 107 -1.10 12.99 13.18
N ALA A 108 -1.02 13.18 11.87
CA ALA A 108 -2.10 12.93 10.92
C ALA A 108 -1.78 11.78 9.95
N HIS A 109 -0.80 10.93 10.26
CA HIS A 109 -0.43 9.82 9.37
C HIS A 109 0.09 8.61 10.13
N GLU A 110 0.03 7.48 9.45
CA GLU A 110 0.73 6.24 9.80
C GLU A 110 1.51 5.73 8.59
N TYR A 111 2.39 4.75 8.84
CA TYR A 111 3.18 4.12 7.80
C TYR A 111 2.58 2.77 7.40
N ILE A 112 2.62 2.49 6.10
CA ILE A 112 2.41 1.17 5.54
C ILE A 112 3.69 0.81 4.79
N PHE A 113 4.33 -0.30 5.14
CA PHE A 113 5.51 -0.77 4.43
C PHE A 113 5.14 -1.91 3.49
N LEU A 114 5.55 -1.79 2.24
CA LEU A 114 5.55 -2.89 1.29
C LEU A 114 6.87 -3.64 1.40
N LEU A 115 6.81 -4.89 1.80
CA LEU A 115 7.93 -5.79 1.82
C LEU A 115 7.66 -7.01 0.92
N SER A 116 8.70 -7.65 0.43
CA SER A 116 8.57 -8.87 -0.35
C SER A 116 9.58 -9.93 0.08
N LYS A 117 9.26 -11.19 -0.19
CA LYS A 117 10.13 -12.32 0.11
C LYS A 117 11.32 -12.39 -0.85
N SER A 118 11.14 -11.92 -2.09
CA SER A 118 12.14 -11.93 -3.14
C SER A 118 12.17 -10.61 -3.93
N PRO A 119 13.22 -10.33 -4.74
CA PRO A 119 13.25 -9.14 -5.58
C PRO A 119 12.17 -9.16 -6.68
N TYR A 120 11.68 -10.35 -7.04
CA TYR A 120 10.63 -10.58 -8.03
C TYR A 120 9.37 -11.07 -7.32
N TYR A 121 8.33 -10.27 -7.30
CA TYR A 121 7.10 -10.55 -6.57
C TYR A 121 5.86 -10.25 -7.42
N TYR A 122 4.70 -10.72 -6.96
CA TYR A 122 3.43 -10.41 -7.58
C TYR A 122 3.04 -8.96 -7.24
N TYR A 123 2.70 -8.19 -8.26
CA TYR A 123 2.19 -6.84 -8.09
C TYR A 123 1.33 -6.43 -9.29
N ASP A 124 0.01 -6.30 -9.08
CA ASP A 124 -0.92 -5.82 -10.10
C ASP A 124 -1.11 -4.30 -9.97
N ASN A 125 -0.25 -3.55 -10.63
CA ASN A 125 -0.32 -2.10 -10.62
C ASN A 125 -1.54 -1.54 -11.37
N VAL A 126 -2.17 -2.32 -12.24
CA VAL A 126 -3.35 -1.89 -13.01
C VAL A 126 -4.58 -1.89 -12.14
N ALA A 127 -4.72 -2.87 -11.25
CA ALA A 127 -5.85 -2.98 -10.34
C ALA A 127 -6.00 -1.80 -9.38
N ILE A 128 -4.92 -1.07 -9.12
CA ILE A 128 -4.89 0.03 -8.14
C ILE A 128 -4.59 1.40 -8.76
N LYS A 129 -4.72 1.56 -10.08
CA LYS A 129 -4.51 2.85 -10.72
C LYS A 129 -5.46 3.92 -10.19
N GLU A 130 -4.97 5.13 -10.12
CA GLU A 130 -5.76 6.32 -9.80
C GLU A 130 -6.21 7.01 -11.09
N GLU A 131 -7.32 7.73 -11.03
CA GLU A 131 -7.71 8.65 -12.10
C GLU A 131 -6.60 9.66 -12.35
N ALA A 132 -6.26 9.88 -13.60
CA ALA A 132 -5.31 10.92 -13.95
C ALA A 132 -5.98 12.28 -13.76
N GLN A 133 -5.19 13.25 -13.31
CA GLN A 133 -5.66 14.62 -13.25
C GLN A 133 -5.84 15.11 -14.69
N ASP A 134 -7.04 15.53 -15.03
CA ASP A 134 -7.25 16.24 -16.30
C ASP A 134 -6.54 17.58 -16.21
N TRP A 135 -5.44 17.69 -16.93
CA TRP A 135 -4.68 18.96 -17.00
C TRP A 135 -5.33 19.96 -17.94
N GLY A 136 -6.49 19.59 -18.55
CA GLY A 136 -7.11 20.36 -19.62
C GLY A 136 -6.15 20.60 -20.79
N THR A 137 -6.64 21.19 -21.84
CA THR A 137 -5.83 21.77 -22.92
C THR A 137 -5.18 23.07 -22.42
N ARG A 138 -4.20 22.95 -21.50
CA ARG A 138 -3.38 24.11 -21.17
C ARG A 138 -2.54 24.44 -22.38
N ASP A 139 -2.84 25.58 -23.00
CA ASP A 139 -1.96 26.18 -24.00
C ASP A 139 -0.60 26.46 -23.35
N ARG A 140 0.35 25.56 -23.60
CA ARG A 140 1.73 25.66 -23.11
C ARG A 140 2.61 26.50 -24.03
N THR A 141 2.05 27.05 -25.13
CA THR A 141 2.79 27.88 -26.08
C THR A 141 3.20 29.23 -25.48
N ASN A 142 2.50 29.68 -24.41
CA ASN A 142 2.82 30.94 -23.71
C ASN A 142 3.49 30.73 -22.33
N GLY A 143 3.98 29.55 -22.00
CA GLY A 143 4.68 29.28 -20.75
C GLY A 143 6.03 29.96 -20.68
N LYS A 144 6.36 30.65 -19.57
CA LYS A 144 7.62 31.34 -19.24
C LYS A 144 8.89 30.47 -19.27
N TYR A 145 8.87 29.32 -19.91
CA TYR A 145 9.99 28.40 -20.09
C TYR A 145 10.48 28.33 -21.54
N HIS A 146 10.21 29.33 -22.34
CA HIS A 146 10.98 29.56 -23.54
C HIS A 146 12.38 30.04 -23.14
N ASN A 147 13.29 29.12 -22.84
CA ASN A 147 14.71 29.42 -22.89
C ASN A 147 15.16 29.47 -24.35
N GLU A 148 15.01 30.62 -24.94
CA GLU A 148 15.69 30.96 -26.20
C GLU A 148 17.20 30.80 -25.97
N GLY A 149 17.75 29.67 -26.33
CA GLY A 149 19.19 29.43 -26.24
C GLY A 149 19.61 28.03 -25.77
N THR A 150 18.73 27.23 -25.20
CA THR A 150 19.11 25.86 -24.73
C THR A 150 18.95 24.77 -25.78
N GLY A 151 18.38 25.07 -26.95
CA GLY A 151 18.14 24.07 -28.01
C GLY A 151 17.20 22.93 -27.59
N LEU A 152 16.55 23.04 -26.44
CA LEU A 152 15.51 22.14 -26.03
C LEU A 152 14.22 22.55 -26.72
N ASN A 153 13.78 21.75 -27.67
CA ASN A 153 12.49 21.93 -28.29
C ASN A 153 11.41 22.00 -27.18
N PRO A 154 10.47 22.96 -27.26
CA PRO A 154 9.30 22.92 -26.38
C PRO A 154 8.69 21.52 -26.51
N HIS A 155 8.34 20.94 -25.40
CA HIS A 155 7.61 19.66 -25.37
C HIS A 155 6.23 19.87 -26.03
N THR A 156 6.23 19.99 -27.34
CA THR A 156 5.04 19.95 -28.16
C THR A 156 4.61 18.48 -28.19
N GLY A 157 3.59 18.15 -27.50
CA GLY A 157 2.96 16.86 -27.73
C GLY A 157 2.91 15.93 -26.54
N LEU A 158 2.25 16.35 -25.49
CA LEU A 158 1.52 15.45 -24.65
C LEU A 158 0.07 15.92 -24.56
N GLU A 159 -0.59 15.96 -25.70
CA GLU A 159 -2.05 16.02 -25.80
C GLU A 159 -2.71 14.69 -25.41
N LYS A 160 -1.96 13.72 -24.89
CA LYS A 160 -2.53 12.51 -24.35
C LYS A 160 -2.99 12.76 -22.92
N SER A 161 -4.28 12.98 -22.77
CA SER A 161 -4.93 12.78 -21.47
C SER A 161 -4.84 11.27 -21.15
N TYR A 162 -4.01 10.93 -20.19
CA TYR A 162 -4.05 9.59 -19.61
C TYR A 162 -5.26 9.53 -18.68
N GLU A 163 -6.18 8.61 -18.91
CA GLU A 163 -7.34 8.39 -18.04
C GLU A 163 -6.91 7.95 -16.64
N THR A 164 -5.82 7.22 -16.55
CA THR A 164 -5.31 6.67 -15.30
C THR A 164 -3.81 6.86 -15.15
N LYS A 165 -3.36 6.93 -13.91
CA LYS A 165 -1.94 6.97 -13.50
C LYS A 165 -1.65 5.93 -12.43
N ASN A 166 -0.39 5.60 -12.21
CA ASN A 166 0.01 4.72 -11.12
C ASN A 166 -0.37 5.33 -9.76
N LYS A 167 -0.83 4.49 -8.84
CA LYS A 167 -1.16 4.89 -7.47
C LYS A 167 0.07 5.49 -6.79
N ARG A 168 -0.13 6.65 -6.14
CA ARG A 168 0.93 7.35 -5.40
C ARG A 168 1.11 6.76 -4.02
N SER A 169 2.26 7.04 -3.39
CA SER A 169 2.62 6.53 -2.07
C SER A 169 1.99 7.28 -0.89
N VAL A 170 1.14 8.27 -1.12
CA VAL A 170 0.35 8.93 -0.08
C VAL A 170 -1.12 8.62 -0.30
N TRP A 171 -1.69 7.83 0.62
CA TRP A 171 -3.08 7.38 0.58
C TRP A 171 -3.90 8.18 1.57
N THR A 172 -4.83 8.97 1.07
CA THR A 172 -5.73 9.77 1.90
C THR A 172 -7.00 8.98 2.16
N VAL A 173 -7.13 8.46 3.39
CA VAL A 173 -8.26 7.63 3.81
C VAL A 173 -8.72 8.07 5.19
N ASN A 174 -10.01 8.37 5.32
CA ASN A 174 -10.62 8.73 6.60
C ASN A 174 -10.64 7.55 7.57
N THR A 175 -10.39 7.83 8.84
CA THR A 175 -10.67 6.85 9.89
C THR A 175 -12.18 6.65 10.01
N LYS A 176 -12.61 5.39 10.11
CA LYS A 176 -14.02 5.03 10.28
C LYS A 176 -14.17 4.34 11.65
N PRO A 177 -15.00 4.83 12.57
CA PRO A 177 -15.26 4.13 13.82
C PRO A 177 -16.01 2.82 13.55
N TYR A 178 -15.67 1.79 14.29
CA TYR A 178 -16.42 0.53 14.31
C TYR A 178 -17.01 0.33 15.69
N LYS A 179 -18.35 0.20 15.77
CA LYS A 179 -19.10 0.24 17.05
C LYS A 179 -18.82 -0.95 17.97
N ASP A 180 -18.53 -2.11 17.37
CA ASP A 180 -18.41 -3.36 18.11
C ASP A 180 -16.96 -3.70 18.50
N ALA A 181 -15.98 -2.86 18.11
CA ALA A 181 -14.59 -3.05 18.48
C ALA A 181 -14.07 -1.89 19.33
N HIS A 182 -13.50 -2.21 20.50
CA HIS A 182 -12.93 -1.24 21.43
C HIS A 182 -11.53 -0.75 21.03
N PHE A 183 -10.89 -1.38 20.03
CA PHE A 183 -9.57 -1.01 19.55
C PHE A 183 -9.62 -0.42 18.13
N ALA A 184 -8.56 0.29 17.78
CA ALA A 184 -8.43 0.97 16.47
C ALA A 184 -8.51 -0.05 15.32
N VAL A 185 -9.61 0.00 14.58
CA VAL A 185 -9.81 -0.78 13.35
C VAL A 185 -9.46 0.11 12.17
N PHE A 186 -8.60 -0.36 11.30
CA PHE A 186 -8.34 0.37 10.04
C PHE A 186 -9.53 0.25 9.08
N PRO A 187 -9.81 1.29 8.27
CA PRO A 187 -10.91 1.28 7.32
C PRO A 187 -10.67 0.30 6.17
N THR A 188 -11.74 -0.26 5.63
CA THR A 188 -11.69 -1.18 4.47
C THR A 188 -10.97 -0.58 3.27
N ASP A 189 -11.24 0.67 2.97
CA ASP A 189 -10.67 1.41 1.84
C ASP A 189 -9.14 1.56 1.92
N LEU A 190 -8.56 1.40 3.12
CA LEU A 190 -7.12 1.48 3.32
C LEU A 190 -6.39 0.26 2.79
N ILE A 191 -6.93 -0.94 3.03
CA ILE A 191 -6.25 -2.19 2.72
C ILE A 191 -6.65 -2.78 1.38
N GLU A 192 -7.76 -2.34 0.80
CA GLU A 192 -8.23 -2.80 -0.50
C GLU A 192 -7.16 -2.69 -1.59
N PRO A 193 -6.45 -1.56 -1.75
CA PRO A 193 -5.36 -1.46 -2.71
C PRO A 193 -4.22 -2.46 -2.44
N ALA A 194 -3.92 -2.77 -1.17
CA ALA A 194 -2.89 -3.72 -0.82
C ALA A 194 -3.28 -5.16 -1.24
N ILE A 195 -4.53 -5.54 -1.00
CA ILE A 195 -5.08 -6.84 -1.40
C ILE A 195 -5.11 -6.97 -2.92
N LEU A 196 -5.64 -5.96 -3.62
CA LEU A 196 -5.74 -5.96 -5.08
C LEU A 196 -4.37 -6.01 -5.77
N ALA A 197 -3.39 -5.28 -5.25
CA ALA A 197 -2.05 -5.28 -5.81
C ALA A 197 -1.23 -6.52 -5.44
N GLY A 198 -1.40 -7.02 -4.21
CA GLY A 198 -0.55 -8.07 -3.63
C GLY A 198 -1.05 -9.50 -3.84
N SER A 199 -2.28 -9.69 -4.34
CA SER A 199 -2.87 -11.02 -4.57
C SER A 199 -3.57 -11.10 -5.91
N SER A 200 -3.47 -12.24 -6.59
CA SER A 200 -4.15 -12.48 -7.85
C SER A 200 -5.63 -12.82 -7.63
N GLU A 201 -6.49 -12.42 -8.55
CA GLU A 201 -7.88 -12.89 -8.55
C GLU A 201 -7.96 -14.40 -8.79
N LYS A 202 -7.00 -14.96 -9.54
CA LYS A 202 -6.98 -16.36 -9.94
C LYS A 202 -5.59 -16.96 -9.77
N ILE A 203 -5.55 -18.17 -9.20
CA ILE A 203 -4.36 -19.00 -9.15
C ILE A 203 -4.63 -20.34 -9.83
N CYS A 204 -3.59 -20.99 -10.31
CA CYS A 204 -3.70 -22.33 -10.89
C CYS A 204 -3.99 -23.35 -9.77
N SER A 205 -5.07 -24.13 -9.87
CA SER A 205 -5.42 -25.16 -8.87
C SER A 205 -4.38 -26.29 -8.77
N GLY A 206 -3.54 -26.48 -9.80
CA GLY A 206 -2.53 -27.55 -9.79
C GLY A 206 -1.25 -27.19 -9.07
N CYS A 207 -0.80 -25.92 -9.14
CA CYS A 207 0.48 -25.49 -8.57
C CYS A 207 0.42 -24.21 -7.75
N GLY A 208 -0.74 -23.58 -7.59
CA GLY A 208 -0.91 -22.35 -6.84
C GLY A 208 -0.29 -21.08 -7.45
N LYS A 209 0.27 -21.18 -8.68
CA LYS A 209 0.90 -20.03 -9.32
C LYS A 209 -0.14 -18.99 -9.74
N ALA A 210 0.13 -17.73 -9.43
CA ALA A 210 -0.76 -16.63 -9.75
C ALA A 210 -0.88 -16.42 -11.28
N TYR A 211 -2.08 -16.13 -11.73
CA TYR A 211 -2.29 -15.59 -13.07
C TYR A 211 -1.85 -14.13 -13.05
N ARG A 212 -1.16 -13.68 -14.09
CA ARG A 212 -0.69 -12.31 -14.21
C ARG A 212 -1.38 -11.58 -15.33
N ARG A 213 -1.61 -10.31 -15.15
CA ARG A 213 -2.20 -9.44 -16.16
C ARG A 213 -1.22 -9.26 -17.31
N GLU A 214 -1.69 -9.50 -18.53
CA GLU A 214 -0.89 -9.32 -19.74
C GLU A 214 -1.18 -7.94 -20.34
N MET A 215 -0.14 -7.12 -20.41
CA MET A 215 -0.18 -5.80 -21.02
C MET A 215 0.52 -5.83 -22.38
N VAL A 216 -0.24 -5.83 -23.45
CA VAL A 216 0.34 -5.78 -24.80
C VAL A 216 0.55 -4.34 -25.22
N THR A 217 1.76 -4.05 -25.64
CA THR A 217 2.09 -2.74 -26.20
C THR A 217 1.70 -2.70 -27.65
N THR A 218 0.75 -1.85 -27.99
CA THR A 218 0.36 -1.63 -29.39
C THR A 218 1.07 -0.40 -29.91
N ASP A 219 1.86 -0.57 -30.98
CA ASP A 219 2.47 0.52 -31.71
C ASP A 219 1.37 1.21 -32.54
N VAL A 220 0.88 2.34 -32.08
CA VAL A 220 0.05 3.21 -32.92
C VAL A 220 1.00 4.16 -33.61
N PRO A 221 1.16 4.07 -34.95
CA PRO A 221 1.95 5.07 -35.67
C PRO A 221 1.22 6.41 -35.56
N ASP A 222 1.78 7.31 -34.77
CA ASP A 222 1.29 8.66 -34.72
C ASP A 222 1.61 9.36 -36.05
N ARG A 223 0.63 9.40 -36.94
CA ARG A 223 0.75 10.05 -38.27
C ARG A 223 1.02 11.55 -38.16
N THR A 224 0.72 12.16 -37.01
CA THR A 224 0.87 13.63 -36.82
C THR A 224 2.33 14.04 -36.58
N VAL A 225 3.18 13.12 -36.09
CA VAL A 225 4.61 13.44 -35.84
C VAL A 225 5.46 13.44 -37.09
N ARG A 226 5.03 12.79 -38.19
CA ARG A 226 5.81 12.74 -39.43
C ARG A 226 5.81 14.04 -40.23
N ASP A 227 4.75 14.83 -40.16
CA ASP A 227 4.60 16.00 -41.02
C ASP A 227 5.34 17.25 -40.51
N HIS A 228 5.80 17.27 -39.24
CA HIS A 228 6.49 18.44 -38.68
C HIS A 228 8.00 18.30 -38.62
N MET A 229 8.61 17.18 -39.03
CA MET A 229 10.05 16.96 -39.00
C MET A 229 10.74 17.05 -40.40
N VAL A 230 10.06 17.52 -41.41
CA VAL A 230 10.65 17.72 -42.76
C VAL A 230 11.26 19.12 -42.90
N GLY A 231 11.87 19.67 -41.88
CA GLY A 231 12.58 20.94 -41.98
C GLY A 231 13.77 21.00 -41.03
N VAL A 232 14.96 20.93 -41.63
CA VAL A 232 16.26 21.26 -41.01
C VAL A 232 16.87 20.20 -40.09
N ILE A 233 17.56 19.24 -40.70
CA ILE A 233 18.60 18.46 -39.99
C ILE A 233 19.92 19.27 -40.14
N PRO A 234 20.51 19.80 -39.05
CA PRO A 234 21.88 20.27 -39.09
C PRO A 234 22.81 19.07 -39.27
N LYS A 235 23.67 19.07 -40.26
CA LYS A 235 24.73 18.07 -40.41
C LYS A 235 25.61 18.08 -39.16
N ARG A 236 25.45 17.08 -38.31
CA ARG A 236 26.40 16.72 -37.24
C ARG A 236 27.09 15.43 -37.60
N ASP A 237 28.42 15.48 -37.69
CA ASP A 237 29.32 14.41 -38.12
C ASP A 237 29.44 13.23 -37.13
N LYS A 238 28.49 12.96 -36.29
CA LYS A 238 28.42 11.72 -35.49
C LYS A 238 26.98 11.22 -35.42
N PRO A 239 26.72 9.95 -35.77
CA PRO A 239 25.38 9.38 -35.64
C PRO A 239 25.08 9.17 -34.14
N THR A 240 24.46 10.15 -33.52
CA THR A 240 23.78 9.90 -32.28
C THR A 240 22.67 8.90 -32.63
N ARG A 241 22.76 7.65 -32.08
CA ARG A 241 21.68 6.69 -32.19
C ARG A 241 20.43 7.30 -31.52
N MET A 242 19.67 8.07 -32.26
CA MET A 242 18.29 8.35 -31.93
C MET A 242 17.56 7.02 -32.09
N ASN A 243 17.24 6.40 -30.95
CA ASN A 243 16.36 5.25 -30.93
C ASN A 243 15.02 5.71 -31.51
N SER A 244 14.71 5.32 -32.73
CA SER A 244 13.44 5.59 -33.40
C SER A 244 12.23 5.03 -32.62
N LYS A 245 12.46 4.20 -31.60
CA LYS A 245 11.46 3.71 -30.66
C LYS A 245 10.87 4.79 -29.75
N ASN A 246 11.50 5.94 -29.60
CA ASN A 246 10.98 7.01 -28.75
C ASN A 246 9.95 7.92 -29.45
N MET A 247 9.66 7.69 -30.73
CA MET A 247 8.70 8.49 -31.51
C MET A 247 7.32 7.84 -31.65
N LEU A 248 7.14 6.61 -31.13
CA LEU A 248 5.85 5.92 -31.16
C LEU A 248 5.13 6.16 -29.84
N SER A 249 3.91 6.64 -29.89
CA SER A 249 3.05 6.65 -28.73
C SER A 249 2.65 5.21 -28.40
N LEU A 250 3.35 4.60 -27.44
CA LEU A 250 3.05 3.25 -26.99
C LEU A 250 1.77 3.28 -26.17
N THR A 251 0.69 2.73 -26.69
CA THR A 251 -0.50 2.40 -25.90
C THR A 251 -0.38 0.98 -25.39
N LYS A 252 -0.70 0.77 -24.10
CA LYS A 252 -0.74 -0.57 -23.50
C LYS A 252 -2.20 -1.00 -23.41
N GLU A 253 -2.50 -2.12 -24.01
CA GLU A 253 -3.82 -2.75 -23.96
C GLU A 253 -3.79 -3.89 -22.93
N ASP A 254 -4.75 -3.92 -22.03
CA ASP A 254 -4.92 -4.99 -21.05
C ASP A 254 -5.63 -6.17 -21.73
N LYS A 255 -4.96 -7.30 -21.82
CA LYS A 255 -5.51 -8.56 -22.37
C LYS A 255 -6.10 -9.46 -21.28
N GLY A 256 -6.13 -8.98 -20.04
CA GLY A 256 -6.63 -9.75 -18.90
C GLY A 256 -5.58 -10.67 -18.28
N PHE A 257 -6.05 -11.61 -17.50
CA PHE A 257 -5.18 -12.52 -16.75
C PHE A 257 -4.79 -13.74 -17.54
N VAL A 258 -3.49 -13.99 -17.67
CA VAL A 258 -2.92 -15.17 -18.34
C VAL A 258 -2.22 -16.10 -17.37
N LYS A 259 -2.34 -17.39 -17.66
CA LYS A 259 -1.70 -18.46 -16.90
C LYS A 259 -0.18 -18.35 -16.99
N GLN A 260 0.50 -18.56 -15.86
CA GLN A 260 1.95 -18.45 -15.76
C GLN A 260 2.66 -19.79 -15.49
N CYS A 261 2.01 -20.90 -15.78
CA CYS A 261 2.54 -22.24 -15.56
C CYS A 261 2.09 -23.20 -16.66
N ASP A 262 2.79 -24.34 -16.80
CA ASP A 262 2.56 -25.37 -17.80
C ASP A 262 1.70 -26.54 -17.27
N CYS A 263 0.96 -26.37 -16.18
CA CYS A 263 0.05 -27.41 -15.68
C CYS A 263 -1.07 -27.68 -16.67
N ASP A 264 -1.46 -28.96 -16.85
CA ASP A 264 -2.52 -29.35 -17.77
C ASP A 264 -3.92 -28.88 -17.33
N THR A 265 -4.09 -28.50 -16.06
CA THR A 265 -5.38 -28.04 -15.55
C THR A 265 -5.70 -26.61 -16.00
N SER A 266 -6.95 -26.39 -16.44
CA SER A 266 -7.52 -25.06 -16.67
C SER A 266 -8.29 -24.54 -15.45
N LYS A 267 -8.45 -25.36 -14.38
CA LYS A 267 -9.15 -24.96 -13.17
C LYS A 267 -8.37 -23.91 -12.42
N THR A 268 -9.08 -22.95 -11.88
CA THR A 268 -8.53 -21.86 -11.07
C THR A 268 -9.14 -21.87 -9.68
N GLU A 269 -8.38 -21.34 -8.72
CA GLU A 269 -8.82 -21.07 -7.37
C GLU A 269 -8.60 -19.59 -7.05
N GLN A 270 -9.22 -19.12 -5.99
CA GLN A 270 -8.96 -17.77 -5.44
C GLN A 270 -7.61 -17.75 -4.72
N ASP A 271 -6.86 -16.66 -4.86
CA ASP A 271 -5.63 -16.48 -4.09
C ASP A 271 -5.94 -16.26 -2.61
N ARG A 272 -4.93 -16.36 -1.75
CA ARG A 272 -5.09 -16.35 -0.29
C ARG A 272 -4.35 -15.19 0.35
N VAL A 273 -5.04 -14.48 1.23
CA VAL A 273 -4.51 -13.41 2.07
C VAL A 273 -4.37 -13.93 3.50
N LEU A 274 -3.24 -13.66 4.15
CA LEU A 274 -2.99 -13.98 5.56
C LEU A 274 -2.90 -12.69 6.38
N ASP A 275 -3.65 -12.62 7.47
CA ASP A 275 -3.50 -11.60 8.50
C ASP A 275 -3.18 -12.26 9.84
N PRO A 276 -1.96 -12.13 10.38
CA PRO A 276 -1.58 -12.71 11.65
C PRO A 276 -2.12 -11.94 12.87
N PHE A 277 -2.83 -10.83 12.65
CA PHE A 277 -3.43 -9.99 13.70
C PHE A 277 -4.85 -9.61 13.30
N GLY A 278 -5.72 -10.62 13.21
CA GLY A 278 -7.04 -10.57 12.59
C GLY A 278 -8.01 -9.53 13.17
N GLY A 279 -7.97 -9.30 14.47
CA GLY A 279 -8.85 -8.35 15.16
C GLY A 279 -10.31 -8.57 14.77
N SER A 280 -11.00 -7.52 14.34
CA SER A 280 -12.40 -7.57 13.91
C SER A 280 -12.61 -8.10 12.47
N GLY A 281 -11.61 -8.75 11.86
CA GLY A 281 -11.72 -9.42 10.56
C GLY A 281 -11.76 -8.47 9.35
N THR A 282 -11.25 -7.25 9.46
CA THR A 282 -11.31 -6.28 8.33
C THR A 282 -10.58 -6.80 7.09
N THR A 283 -9.44 -7.46 7.26
CA THR A 283 -8.67 -8.05 6.16
C THR A 283 -9.48 -9.15 5.47
N ALA A 284 -10.11 -10.04 6.24
CA ALA A 284 -10.93 -11.12 5.70
C ALA A 284 -12.13 -10.57 4.91
N LEU A 285 -12.81 -9.56 5.47
CA LEU A 285 -13.94 -8.91 4.84
C LEU A 285 -13.57 -8.30 3.47
N VAL A 286 -12.45 -7.59 3.39
CA VAL A 286 -12.02 -6.97 2.14
C VAL A 286 -11.50 -8.01 1.15
N ALA A 287 -10.87 -9.07 1.61
CA ALA A 287 -10.44 -10.18 0.77
C ALA A 287 -11.64 -10.88 0.14
N ASP A 288 -12.67 -11.21 0.91
CA ASP A 288 -13.90 -11.84 0.43
C ASP A 288 -14.62 -10.99 -0.61
N ARG A 289 -14.83 -9.69 -0.34
CA ARG A 289 -15.42 -8.73 -1.27
C ARG A 289 -14.68 -8.64 -2.62
N ASN A 290 -13.40 -8.98 -2.61
CA ASN A 290 -12.56 -8.94 -3.80
C ASN A 290 -12.24 -10.34 -4.36
N ASN A 291 -13.04 -11.35 -4.03
CA ASN A 291 -12.84 -12.74 -4.47
C ASN A 291 -11.46 -13.32 -4.12
N ARG A 292 -11.01 -13.11 -2.89
CA ARG A 292 -9.81 -13.75 -2.33
C ARG A 292 -10.20 -14.52 -1.08
N ASN A 293 -9.59 -15.69 -0.90
CA ASN A 293 -9.68 -16.40 0.36
C ASN A 293 -8.84 -15.68 1.43
N ALA A 294 -9.31 -15.67 2.67
CA ALA A 294 -8.57 -15.12 3.78
C ALA A 294 -8.28 -16.18 4.85
N THR A 295 -7.14 -16.07 5.48
CA THR A 295 -6.81 -16.74 6.74
C THR A 295 -6.43 -15.65 7.73
N VAL A 296 -7.11 -15.60 8.87
CA VAL A 296 -6.82 -14.64 9.93
C VAL A 296 -6.50 -15.37 11.22
N ILE A 297 -5.54 -14.83 11.98
CA ILE A 297 -5.16 -15.37 13.28
C ILE A 297 -5.53 -14.32 14.33
N GLU A 298 -6.32 -14.72 15.32
CA GLU A 298 -6.75 -13.88 16.42
C GLU A 298 -6.69 -14.67 17.73
N LEU A 299 -6.14 -14.07 18.77
CA LEU A 299 -5.99 -14.72 20.09
C LEU A 299 -7.19 -14.47 21.00
N ASN A 300 -7.94 -13.42 20.75
CA ASN A 300 -9.08 -13.04 21.58
C ASN A 300 -10.37 -13.61 21.01
N GLU A 301 -10.97 -14.55 21.71
CA GLU A 301 -12.22 -15.22 21.31
C GLU A 301 -13.35 -14.22 20.99
N SER A 302 -13.48 -13.14 21.77
CA SER A 302 -14.52 -12.13 21.53
C SER A 302 -14.35 -11.43 20.18
N TYR A 303 -13.11 -11.24 19.70
CA TYR A 303 -12.84 -10.70 18.38
C TYR A 303 -13.09 -11.70 17.27
N ILE A 304 -12.88 -12.99 17.53
CA ILE A 304 -13.22 -14.05 16.56
C ILE A 304 -14.74 -14.04 16.29
N GLU A 305 -15.56 -13.93 17.33
CA GLU A 305 -17.02 -13.83 17.16
C GLU A 305 -17.43 -12.55 16.42
N ILE A 306 -16.83 -11.40 16.74
CA ILE A 306 -17.06 -10.14 16.02
C ILE A 306 -16.71 -10.30 14.54
N ALA A 307 -15.55 -10.86 14.23
CA ALA A 307 -15.10 -11.08 12.85
C ALA A 307 -16.05 -12.01 12.10
N LYS A 308 -16.46 -13.12 12.71
CA LYS A 308 -17.41 -14.08 12.14
C LYS A 308 -18.74 -13.41 11.83
N ASN A 309 -19.37 -12.77 12.81
CA ASN A 309 -20.65 -12.08 12.64
C ASN A 309 -20.57 -11.00 11.55
N ARG A 310 -19.45 -10.31 11.45
CA ARG A 310 -19.22 -9.27 10.44
C ARG A 310 -19.14 -9.87 9.04
N LEU A 311 -18.45 -10.98 8.85
CA LEU A 311 -18.33 -11.67 7.56
C LEU A 311 -19.66 -12.28 7.12
N GLU A 312 -20.33 -13.01 8.01
CA GLU A 312 -21.64 -13.60 7.75
C GLU A 312 -22.71 -12.53 7.49
N GLY A 313 -22.63 -11.39 8.16
CA GLY A 313 -23.54 -10.26 7.94
C GLY A 313 -23.32 -9.51 6.63
N ASP A 314 -22.10 -9.50 6.10
CA ASP A 314 -21.77 -8.84 4.83
C ASP A 314 -22.20 -9.67 3.60
N SER A 315 -21.99 -11.00 3.66
CA SER A 315 -22.30 -11.93 2.58
C SER A 315 -23.06 -13.16 3.09
N PRO A 316 -24.32 -13.02 3.54
CA PRO A 316 -25.04 -14.09 4.25
C PRO A 316 -25.20 -15.41 3.48
N LEU A 317 -25.18 -15.35 2.15
CA LEU A 317 -25.40 -16.51 1.27
C LEU A 317 -24.11 -17.13 0.73
N PHE A 318 -22.98 -16.40 0.82
CA PHE A 318 -21.73 -16.80 0.16
C PHE A 318 -20.53 -16.90 1.10
N ALA A 319 -20.57 -16.26 2.27
CA ALA A 319 -19.49 -16.35 3.23
C ALA A 319 -19.43 -17.76 3.84
N ASN A 320 -18.32 -18.45 3.63
CA ASN A 320 -18.00 -19.69 4.34
C ASN A 320 -16.90 -19.38 5.38
N VAL A 321 -17.31 -19.27 6.65
CA VAL A 321 -16.41 -18.94 7.75
C VAL A 321 -16.15 -20.19 8.59
N GLU A 322 -14.93 -20.68 8.55
CA GLU A 322 -14.47 -21.79 9.39
C GLU A 322 -13.60 -21.25 10.53
N VAL A 323 -13.87 -21.70 11.75
CA VAL A 323 -13.10 -21.37 12.95
C VAL A 323 -12.45 -22.65 13.47
N SER A 324 -11.13 -22.63 13.67
CA SER A 324 -10.35 -23.79 14.12
C SER A 324 -9.56 -23.48 15.39
#